data_069207be802fe96ed227bdcf788ef76b
#
_entry.id   069207be802fe96ed227bdcf788ef76b
#
_cell.length_a   1.000
_cell.length_b   1.000
_cell.length_c   1.000
_cell.angle_alpha   90.00
_cell.angle_beta   90.00
_cell.angle_gamma   90.00
#
_symmetry.space_group_name_H-M   'P 1'
#
loop_
_entity.id
_entity.type
_entity.pdbx_description
1 polymer ?
#
loop_
_entity_poly.entity_id
_entity_poly.type
_entity_poly.pdbx_seq_one_letter_code
_entity_poly.pdbx_strand_id
1 'polypeptide(L)'
;TYFRYSERDLPNEVIKPKFIKKNIYEDLPIKVEADANFEDVDAPARFIPERRYWISAFESAVQFSQNYVSENWYKGGSSNLNLFTKNNLKYDYKKDKVQVTNELEFKASVYTAPKDTLRNYKIGDDVFRIHSNVGYQAFNKWYYTFDAEFKTQFFTNYQENERIKQAAFLAPFSINFGLGMKYELEKQFTDKHKKIKFSTNLAPISYTYMYTTQEIDYSRHGFKKNEETGEFNNKLSQIG
;
A
#
# COMPACT_ATOMS: atom_id res chain seq x y z
N THR A 1 -20.70 -29.15 40.94
CA THR A 1 -20.86 -27.77 41.47
C THR A 1 -19.51 -27.06 41.28
N TYR A 2 -19.47 -26.12 40.37
CA TYR A 2 -18.28 -25.32 40.16
C TYR A 2 -18.39 -24.04 41.00
N PHE A 3 -17.47 -23.82 41.94
CA PHE A 3 -17.35 -22.57 42.65
C PHE A 3 -16.55 -21.58 41.82
N ARG A 4 -17.16 -20.49 41.38
CA ARG A 4 -16.46 -19.35 40.82
C ARG A 4 -16.08 -18.43 41.96
N TYR A 5 -14.80 -18.34 42.27
CA TYR A 5 -14.29 -17.29 43.14
C TYR A 5 -13.98 -16.05 42.28
N SER A 6 -14.45 -14.90 42.75
CA SER A 6 -14.01 -13.63 42.17
C SER A 6 -12.70 -13.21 42.85
N GLU A 7 -11.94 -12.34 42.20
CA GLU A 7 -10.70 -11.77 42.77
C GLU A 7 -10.91 -11.10 44.16
N ARG A 8 -12.14 -10.71 44.46
CA ARG A 8 -12.52 -10.07 45.74
C ARG A 8 -12.73 -11.08 46.87
N ASP A 9 -12.90 -12.34 46.55
CA ASP A 9 -13.17 -13.40 47.54
C ASP A 9 -11.88 -14.09 47.98
N LEU A 10 -10.74 -13.73 47.37
CA LEU A 10 -9.44 -14.27 47.75
C LEU A 10 -8.81 -13.45 48.88
N PRO A 11 -8.18 -14.09 49.88
CA PRO A 11 -7.48 -13.39 50.93
C PRO A 11 -6.41 -12.46 50.31
N ASN A 12 -6.29 -11.24 50.83
CA ASN A 12 -5.33 -10.25 50.34
C ASN A 12 -3.85 -10.74 50.25
N GLU A 13 -3.53 -11.74 51.04
CA GLU A 13 -2.21 -12.39 51.04
C GLU A 13 -1.92 -13.22 49.76
N VAL A 14 -3.00 -13.73 49.12
CA VAL A 14 -2.89 -14.51 47.89
C VAL A 14 -2.85 -13.58 46.67
N ILE A 15 -3.53 -12.43 46.77
CA ILE A 15 -3.63 -11.44 45.64
C ILE A 15 -2.39 -10.55 45.54
N LYS A 16 -1.70 -10.31 46.66
CA LYS A 16 -0.48 -9.51 46.68
C LYS A 16 0.72 -10.40 47.01
N PRO A 17 1.38 -10.99 46.01
CA PRO A 17 2.64 -11.63 46.25
C PRO A 17 3.58 -10.56 46.84
N LYS A 18 3.96 -10.71 48.08
CA LYS A 18 5.03 -9.91 48.68
C LYS A 18 6.30 -10.24 47.96
N PHE A 19 6.68 -9.40 46.96
CA PHE A 19 8.01 -9.44 46.41
C PHE A 19 8.98 -9.03 47.52
N ILE A 20 9.43 -10.00 48.29
CA ILE A 20 10.57 -9.76 49.17
C ILE A 20 11.75 -9.64 48.22
N LYS A 21 12.24 -8.41 47.99
CA LYS A 21 13.56 -8.21 47.43
C LYS A 21 14.56 -8.78 48.46
N LYS A 22 14.81 -10.09 48.39
CA LYS A 22 15.90 -10.70 49.11
C LYS A 22 17.15 -10.23 48.40
N ASN A 23 17.96 -9.42 49.10
CA ASN A 23 19.31 -9.10 48.66
C ASN A 23 20.07 -10.43 48.74
N ILE A 24 20.17 -11.12 47.59
CA ILE A 24 20.90 -12.40 47.49
C ILE A 24 22.35 -12.29 47.97
N TYR A 25 22.86 -11.06 48.01
CA TYR A 25 24.25 -10.80 48.45
C TYR A 25 24.44 -10.79 49.98
N GLU A 26 23.38 -10.67 50.79
CA GLU A 26 23.48 -10.66 52.25
C GLU A 26 23.56 -12.08 52.85
N ASP A 27 23.12 -13.10 52.14
CA ASP A 27 23.08 -14.51 52.58
C ASP A 27 24.23 -15.37 52.03
N LEU A 28 25.18 -14.79 51.26
CA LEU A 28 26.31 -15.54 50.73
C LEU A 28 27.46 -15.52 51.75
N PRO A 29 27.92 -16.69 52.22
CA PRO A 29 29.05 -16.79 53.18
C PRO A 29 30.38 -16.48 52.51
N ILE A 30 30.40 -15.96 51.33
CA ILE A 30 31.62 -15.67 50.55
C ILE A 30 31.83 -14.16 50.61
N LYS A 31 32.88 -13.72 51.31
CA LYS A 31 33.42 -12.40 51.08
C LYS A 31 33.96 -12.35 49.67
N VAL A 32 33.18 -11.73 48.77
CA VAL A 32 33.70 -11.36 47.46
C VAL A 32 34.66 -10.21 47.70
N GLU A 33 35.94 -10.45 47.80
CA GLU A 33 36.95 -9.40 47.63
C GLU A 33 36.77 -8.88 46.22
N ALA A 34 36.29 -7.66 46.10
CA ALA A 34 36.23 -7.00 44.80
C ALA A 34 37.70 -6.79 44.38
N ASP A 35 38.18 -7.67 43.49
CA ASP A 35 39.47 -7.48 42.84
C ASP A 35 39.34 -6.16 42.04
N ALA A 36 40.15 -5.17 42.47
CA ALA A 36 40.05 -3.77 41.92
C ALA A 36 40.57 -3.68 40.45
N ASN A 37 40.85 -4.79 39.82
CA ASN A 37 41.27 -4.84 38.43
C ASN A 37 40.08 -5.10 37.46
N PHE A 38 39.08 -4.25 37.53
CA PHE A 38 38.05 -4.16 36.50
C PHE A 38 38.46 -3.25 35.32
N GLU A 39 39.76 -3.10 35.06
CA GLU A 39 40.19 -2.30 33.90
C GLU A 39 39.92 -2.92 32.54
N ASP A 40 39.59 -4.24 32.48
CA ASP A 40 39.36 -4.96 31.23
C ASP A 40 37.95 -5.49 31.03
N VAL A 41 36.98 -5.04 31.79
CA VAL A 41 35.56 -5.31 31.44
C VAL A 41 35.09 -4.20 30.53
N ASP A 42 35.16 -4.47 29.22
CA ASP A 42 34.47 -3.64 28.24
C ASP A 42 33.04 -3.37 28.71
N ALA A 43 32.70 -2.11 28.91
CA ALA A 43 31.35 -1.73 29.26
C ALA A 43 30.41 -2.39 28.24
N PRO A 44 29.34 -3.07 28.69
CA PRO A 44 28.46 -3.77 27.79
C PRO A 44 28.06 -2.83 26.65
N ALA A 45 28.33 -3.24 25.43
CA ALA A 45 28.09 -2.43 24.24
C ALA A 45 26.65 -1.88 24.34
N ARG A 46 26.54 -0.57 24.43
CA ARG A 46 25.25 0.09 24.56
C ARG A 46 24.42 -0.33 23.37
N PHE A 47 23.35 -1.09 23.58
CA PHE A 47 22.43 -1.45 22.50
C PHE A 47 21.84 -0.15 21.95
N ILE A 48 22.40 0.32 20.84
CA ILE A 48 21.85 1.42 20.06
C ILE A 48 20.92 0.77 19.08
N PRO A 49 19.60 0.88 19.25
CA PRO A 49 18.67 0.31 18.29
C PRO A 49 18.97 0.92 16.92
N GLU A 50 19.20 0.05 15.94
CA GLU A 50 19.40 0.47 14.55
C GLU A 50 18.19 1.31 14.12
N ARG A 51 18.41 2.57 13.81
CA ARG A 51 17.33 3.44 13.34
C ARG A 51 17.01 3.02 11.91
N ARG A 52 15.88 2.34 11.75
CA ARG A 52 15.37 2.01 10.42
C ARG A 52 14.69 3.25 9.85
N TYR A 53 15.26 3.83 8.83
CA TYR A 53 14.67 4.95 8.09
C TYR A 53 13.69 4.48 7.02
N TRP A 54 13.79 3.22 6.63
CA TRP A 54 12.94 2.57 5.65
C TRP A 54 11.91 1.68 6.33
N ILE A 55 10.66 1.80 5.91
CA ILE A 55 9.55 0.97 6.36
C ILE A 55 8.92 0.37 5.12
N SER A 56 8.82 -0.95 5.08
CA SER A 56 8.16 -1.67 3.99
C SER A 56 6.88 -2.34 4.49
N ALA A 57 5.87 -2.34 3.65
CA ALA A 57 4.63 -3.08 3.88
C ALA A 57 4.20 -3.75 2.57
N PHE A 58 3.78 -5.00 2.66
CA PHE A 58 3.23 -5.74 1.53
C PHE A 58 1.84 -6.25 1.91
N GLU A 59 0.87 -5.95 1.07
CA GLU A 59 -0.50 -6.41 1.19
C GLU A 59 -0.87 -7.20 -0.07
N SER A 60 -1.38 -8.40 0.10
CA SER A 60 -1.86 -9.23 -0.98
C SER A 60 -3.26 -9.74 -0.66
N ALA A 61 -4.16 -9.60 -1.62
CA ALA A 61 -5.51 -10.14 -1.54
C ALA A 61 -5.81 -10.93 -2.81
N VAL A 62 -6.33 -12.14 -2.63
CA VAL A 62 -6.86 -12.98 -3.71
C VAL A 62 -8.30 -13.30 -3.39
N GLN A 63 -9.19 -13.01 -4.31
CA GLN A 63 -10.61 -13.27 -4.18
C GLN A 63 -11.07 -14.16 -5.33
N PHE A 64 -11.72 -15.24 -4.97
CA PHE A 64 -12.42 -16.11 -5.88
C PHE A 64 -13.91 -15.95 -5.68
N SER A 65 -14.66 -15.74 -6.74
CA SER A 65 -16.12 -15.69 -6.70
C SER A 65 -16.74 -16.49 -7.83
N GLN A 66 -17.78 -17.21 -7.50
CA GLN A 66 -18.56 -17.99 -8.44
C GLN A 66 -20.02 -17.62 -8.31
N ASN A 67 -20.67 -17.34 -9.42
CA ASN A 67 -22.09 -17.16 -9.52
C ASN A 67 -22.67 -18.22 -10.45
N TYR A 68 -23.68 -18.94 -9.98
CA TYR A 68 -24.42 -19.91 -10.78
C TYR A 68 -25.87 -19.44 -10.96
N VAL A 69 -26.32 -19.40 -12.20
CA VAL A 69 -27.69 -19.05 -12.56
C VAL A 69 -28.27 -20.23 -13.32
N SER A 70 -29.38 -20.79 -12.81
CA SER A 70 -30.06 -21.89 -13.49
C SER A 70 -30.73 -21.42 -14.80
N GLU A 71 -30.83 -22.31 -15.79
CA GLU A 71 -31.45 -22.01 -17.07
C GLU A 71 -32.93 -21.60 -16.96
N ASN A 72 -33.59 -22.06 -15.90
CA ASN A 72 -34.99 -21.77 -15.61
C ASN A 72 -35.24 -20.47 -14.84
N TRP A 73 -34.20 -19.67 -14.60
CA TRP A 73 -34.35 -18.40 -13.89
C TRP A 73 -35.07 -17.35 -14.71
N TYR A 74 -36.24 -16.91 -14.24
CA TYR A 74 -37.19 -16.08 -15.02
C TYR A 74 -36.62 -14.72 -15.46
N LYS A 75 -35.61 -14.19 -14.80
CA LYS A 75 -34.91 -12.93 -15.16
C LYS A 75 -33.75 -13.12 -16.13
N GLY A 76 -33.46 -14.36 -16.51
CA GLY A 76 -32.24 -14.66 -17.23
C GLY A 76 -30.99 -14.42 -16.38
N GLY A 77 -29.82 -14.60 -16.94
CA GLY A 77 -28.53 -14.44 -16.32
C GLY A 77 -27.49 -15.32 -16.98
N SER A 78 -26.28 -15.23 -16.51
CA SER A 78 -25.20 -16.13 -16.91
C SER A 78 -24.38 -16.52 -15.69
N SER A 79 -24.03 -17.81 -15.64
CA SER A 79 -23.08 -18.29 -14.66
C SER A 79 -21.70 -17.74 -14.99
N ASN A 80 -21.01 -17.24 -13.99
CA ASN A 80 -19.67 -16.74 -14.16
C ASN A 80 -18.75 -17.12 -12.99
N LEU A 81 -17.49 -17.17 -13.29
CA LEU A 81 -16.41 -17.42 -12.36
C LEU A 81 -15.44 -16.25 -12.48
N ASN A 82 -15.07 -15.66 -11.35
CA ASN A 82 -14.16 -14.52 -11.31
C ASN A 82 -13.04 -14.78 -10.31
N LEU A 83 -11.83 -14.56 -10.77
CA LEU A 83 -10.62 -14.53 -9.95
C LEU A 83 -10.07 -13.10 -9.96
N PHE A 84 -9.97 -12.50 -8.78
CA PHE A 84 -9.41 -11.17 -8.58
C PHE A 84 -8.17 -11.26 -7.71
N THR A 85 -7.12 -10.54 -8.06
CA THR A 85 -5.95 -10.35 -7.22
C THR A 85 -5.57 -8.88 -7.13
N LYS A 86 -5.18 -8.48 -5.93
CA LYS A 86 -4.63 -7.16 -5.64
C LYS A 86 -3.39 -7.31 -4.79
N ASN A 87 -2.30 -6.75 -5.26
CA ASN A 87 -1.02 -6.72 -4.55
C ASN A 87 -0.57 -5.28 -4.43
N ASN A 88 -0.19 -4.88 -3.23
CA ASN A 88 0.27 -3.54 -2.93
C ASN A 88 1.56 -3.61 -2.13
N LEU A 89 2.64 -3.06 -2.66
CA LEU A 89 3.93 -2.95 -2.00
C LEU A 89 4.19 -1.48 -1.69
N LYS A 90 4.38 -1.16 -0.41
CA LYS A 90 4.77 0.17 0.06
C LYS A 90 6.20 0.13 0.56
N TYR A 91 6.96 1.15 0.23
CA TYR A 91 8.35 1.28 0.63
C TYR A 91 8.64 2.75 0.95
N ASP A 92 8.50 3.09 2.23
CA ASP A 92 8.54 4.46 2.73
C ASP A 92 9.88 4.75 3.38
N TYR A 93 10.43 5.92 3.11
CA TYR A 93 11.63 6.46 3.73
C TYR A 93 11.31 7.74 4.47
N LYS A 94 11.79 7.87 5.70
CA LYS A 94 11.68 9.11 6.46
C LYS A 94 12.93 9.33 7.31
N LYS A 95 13.64 10.42 6.98
CA LYS A 95 14.78 10.88 7.75
C LYS A 95 14.85 12.40 7.72
N ASP A 96 15.00 13.01 8.88
CA ASP A 96 15.12 14.45 9.06
C ASP A 96 14.01 15.22 8.33
N LYS A 97 14.38 15.96 7.28
CA LYS A 97 13.46 16.78 6.47
C LYS A 97 12.97 16.06 5.20
N VAL A 98 13.48 14.87 4.92
CA VAL A 98 13.16 14.13 3.69
C VAL A 98 12.19 13.01 3.99
N GLN A 99 11.15 12.92 3.18
CA GLN A 99 10.18 11.84 3.19
C GLN A 99 9.98 11.33 1.77
N VAL A 100 10.08 10.03 1.56
CA VAL A 100 9.81 9.40 0.27
C VAL A 100 8.80 8.29 0.50
N THR A 101 7.72 8.31 -0.26
CA THR A 101 6.70 7.27 -0.25
C THR A 101 6.66 6.63 -1.62
N ASN A 102 6.92 5.34 -1.69
CA ASN A 102 6.82 4.57 -2.92
C ASN A 102 5.71 3.52 -2.77
N GLU A 103 4.88 3.41 -3.79
CA GLU A 103 3.80 2.44 -3.86
C GLU A 103 3.81 1.75 -5.21
N LEU A 104 3.86 0.43 -5.20
CA LEU A 104 3.66 -0.41 -6.37
C LEU A 104 2.36 -1.16 -6.18
N GLU A 105 1.42 -0.95 -7.09
CA GLU A 105 0.12 -1.59 -7.09
C GLU A 105 -0.04 -2.46 -8.34
N PHE A 106 -0.40 -3.71 -8.14
CA PHE A 106 -0.80 -4.62 -9.18
C PHE A 106 -2.19 -5.16 -8.89
N LYS A 107 -3.13 -4.91 -9.81
CA LYS A 107 -4.48 -5.49 -9.78
C LYS A 107 -4.71 -6.25 -11.06
N ALA A 108 -5.30 -7.43 -10.92
CA ALA A 108 -5.75 -8.20 -12.06
C ALA A 108 -7.04 -8.95 -11.72
N SER A 109 -7.96 -8.99 -12.65
CA SER A 109 -9.11 -9.90 -12.57
C SER A 109 -9.35 -10.59 -13.88
N VAL A 110 -9.71 -11.87 -13.79
CA VAL A 110 -10.07 -12.71 -14.92
C VAL A 110 -11.43 -13.32 -14.63
N TYR A 111 -12.36 -13.18 -15.55
CA TYR A 111 -13.68 -13.77 -15.42
C TYR A 111 -14.13 -14.48 -16.68
N THR A 112 -14.98 -15.49 -16.50
CA THR A 112 -15.56 -16.21 -17.62
C THR A 112 -16.55 -15.35 -18.38
N ALA A 113 -16.54 -15.44 -19.71
CA ALA A 113 -17.38 -14.65 -20.59
C ALA A 113 -18.25 -15.56 -21.48
N PRO A 114 -19.30 -16.19 -20.94
CA PRO A 114 -20.10 -17.18 -21.68
C PRO A 114 -20.88 -16.61 -22.88
N LYS A 115 -21.02 -15.28 -22.94
CA LYS A 115 -21.67 -14.57 -24.06
C LYS A 115 -20.71 -14.14 -25.18
N ASP A 116 -19.39 -14.26 -24.94
CA ASP A 116 -18.39 -13.93 -25.93
C ASP A 116 -18.15 -15.15 -26.83
N THR A 117 -18.39 -14.99 -28.14
CA THR A 117 -18.24 -16.03 -29.13
C THR A 117 -16.79 -16.27 -29.55
N LEU A 118 -15.90 -15.31 -29.24
CA LEU A 118 -14.49 -15.35 -29.61
C LEU A 118 -13.59 -15.82 -28.47
N ARG A 119 -14.04 -15.62 -27.19
CA ARG A 119 -13.20 -15.90 -26.02
C ARG A 119 -14.04 -16.43 -24.88
N ASN A 120 -13.51 -17.42 -24.17
CA ASN A 120 -14.16 -17.99 -22.99
C ASN A 120 -13.93 -17.18 -21.70
N TYR A 121 -12.96 -16.25 -21.71
CA TYR A 121 -12.62 -15.43 -20.56
C TYR A 121 -12.31 -14.00 -20.97
N LYS A 122 -12.43 -13.08 -20.02
CA LYS A 122 -12.11 -11.65 -20.16
C LYS A 122 -11.29 -11.18 -19.00
N ILE A 123 -10.52 -10.14 -19.24
CA ILE A 123 -9.82 -9.37 -18.21
C ILE A 123 -10.75 -8.24 -17.75
N GLY A 124 -11.01 -8.16 -16.46
CA GLY A 124 -11.77 -7.07 -15.85
C GLY A 124 -10.85 -5.93 -15.42
N ASP A 125 -10.41 -5.97 -14.16
CA ASP A 125 -9.41 -5.04 -13.69
C ASP A 125 -8.02 -5.47 -14.17
N ASP A 126 -7.26 -4.52 -14.67
CA ASP A 126 -5.87 -4.71 -15.05
C ASP A 126 -5.14 -3.39 -14.86
N VAL A 127 -4.41 -3.29 -13.76
CA VAL A 127 -3.70 -2.08 -13.38
C VAL A 127 -2.33 -2.45 -12.83
N PHE A 128 -1.31 -1.91 -13.46
CA PHE A 128 0.04 -1.87 -12.93
C PHE A 128 0.43 -0.42 -12.72
N ARG A 129 0.63 -0.01 -11.48
CA ARG A 129 0.91 1.37 -11.09
C ARG A 129 2.14 1.43 -10.18
N ILE A 130 3.04 2.31 -10.51
CA ILE A 130 4.16 2.71 -9.66
C ILE A 130 3.97 4.18 -9.35
N HIS A 131 3.90 4.51 -8.08
CA HIS A 131 3.76 5.88 -7.60
C HIS A 131 4.88 6.19 -6.61
N SER A 132 5.54 7.32 -6.81
CA SER A 132 6.58 7.82 -5.93
C SER A 132 6.29 9.27 -5.58
N ASN A 133 6.25 9.56 -4.29
CA ASN A 133 6.12 10.91 -3.75
C ASN A 133 7.35 11.24 -2.92
N VAL A 134 8.05 12.29 -3.30
CA VAL A 134 9.20 12.82 -2.58
C VAL A 134 8.79 14.13 -1.92
N GLY A 135 8.89 14.18 -0.59
CA GLY A 135 8.59 15.37 0.21
C GLY A 135 9.85 15.92 0.89
N TYR A 136 10.05 17.21 0.80
CA TYR A 136 11.08 17.93 1.55
C TYR A 136 10.43 18.96 2.47
N GLN A 137 10.69 18.85 3.78
CA GLN A 137 10.10 19.75 4.77
C GLN A 137 10.59 21.20 4.54
N ALA A 138 9.67 22.07 4.20
CA ALA A 138 9.92 23.48 3.95
C ALA A 138 9.93 24.28 5.26
N PHE A 139 8.78 24.35 5.93
CA PHE A 139 8.60 25.03 7.21
C PHE A 139 7.46 24.42 8.00
N ASN A 140 7.61 24.32 9.30
CA ASN A 140 6.65 23.72 10.23
C ASN A 140 6.14 22.35 9.73
N LYS A 141 4.89 22.32 9.25
CA LYS A 141 4.16 21.13 8.79
C LYS A 141 3.95 21.11 7.27
N TRP A 142 4.62 22.01 6.56
CA TRP A 142 4.58 22.11 5.10
C TRP A 142 5.77 21.41 4.47
N TYR A 143 5.49 20.70 3.38
CA TYR A 143 6.48 19.97 2.58
C TYR A 143 6.34 20.40 1.12
N TYR A 144 7.45 20.66 0.45
CA TYR A 144 7.50 20.66 -1.01
C TYR A 144 7.41 19.23 -1.47
N THR A 145 6.56 18.95 -2.45
CA THR A 145 6.34 17.60 -2.95
C THR A 145 6.58 17.50 -4.44
N PHE A 146 7.21 16.40 -4.82
CA PHE A 146 7.31 15.95 -6.20
C PHE A 146 6.65 14.58 -6.28
N ASP A 147 5.62 14.48 -7.13
CA ASP A 147 4.90 13.25 -7.41
C ASP A 147 5.29 12.72 -8.78
N ALA A 148 5.54 11.43 -8.88
CA ALA A 148 5.77 10.74 -10.13
C ALA A 148 4.92 9.46 -10.14
N GLU A 149 4.08 9.29 -11.13
CA GLU A 149 3.25 8.11 -11.30
C GLU A 149 3.45 7.53 -12.70
N PHE A 150 3.70 6.23 -12.75
CA PHE A 150 3.66 5.41 -13.96
C PHE A 150 2.50 4.44 -13.85
N LYS A 151 1.63 4.40 -14.86
CA LYS A 151 0.49 3.50 -14.90
C LYS A 151 0.38 2.84 -16.27
N THR A 152 0.15 1.54 -16.27
CA THR A 152 -0.09 0.76 -17.49
C THR A 152 -0.99 -0.42 -17.19
N GLN A 153 -1.33 -1.16 -18.22
CA GLN A 153 -2.00 -2.44 -18.16
C GLN A 153 -1.01 -3.57 -18.47
N PHE A 154 -1.27 -4.73 -17.94
CA PHE A 154 -0.37 -5.88 -18.07
C PHE A 154 -0.87 -6.90 -19.08
N PHE A 155 -2.20 -7.11 -19.13
CA PHE A 155 -2.83 -8.09 -19.98
C PHE A 155 -3.48 -7.47 -21.22
N THR A 156 -3.61 -8.26 -22.27
CA THR A 156 -4.37 -7.85 -23.44
C THR A 156 -5.86 -8.00 -23.16
N ASN A 157 -6.61 -6.92 -23.30
CA ASN A 157 -8.04 -6.86 -23.10
C ASN A 157 -8.78 -6.55 -24.42
N TYR A 158 -9.98 -7.11 -24.56
CA TYR A 158 -10.82 -6.94 -25.73
C TYR A 158 -12.26 -6.64 -25.34
N GLN A 159 -12.98 -5.98 -26.21
CA GLN A 159 -14.42 -5.84 -26.09
C GLN A 159 -15.14 -7.15 -26.45
N GLU A 160 -16.35 -7.32 -25.94
CA GLU A 160 -17.17 -8.51 -26.20
C GLU A 160 -17.47 -8.67 -27.68
N ASN A 161 -17.20 -9.87 -28.21
CA ASN A 161 -17.40 -10.20 -29.63
C ASN A 161 -16.59 -9.35 -30.62
N GLU A 162 -15.53 -8.65 -30.15
CA GLU A 162 -14.67 -7.84 -31.02
C GLU A 162 -13.23 -8.36 -31.03
N ARG A 163 -12.56 -8.09 -32.16
CA ARG A 163 -11.15 -8.41 -32.34
C ARG A 163 -10.19 -7.25 -32.03
N ILE A 164 -10.75 -6.06 -31.89
CA ILE A 164 -9.96 -4.85 -31.60
C ILE A 164 -9.51 -4.90 -30.13
N LYS A 165 -8.23 -4.69 -29.92
CA LYS A 165 -7.67 -4.61 -28.58
C LYS A 165 -8.13 -3.33 -27.89
N GLN A 166 -8.65 -3.43 -26.69
CA GLN A 166 -8.93 -2.26 -25.85
C GLN A 166 -7.67 -1.80 -25.15
N ALA A 167 -6.84 -2.75 -24.74
CA ALA A 167 -5.60 -2.50 -24.05
C ALA A 167 -4.66 -3.69 -24.19
N ALA A 168 -3.37 -3.45 -23.99
CA ALA A 168 -2.33 -4.48 -23.97
C ALA A 168 -1.16 -3.99 -23.08
N PHE A 169 -0.14 -4.82 -22.94
CA PHE A 169 1.06 -4.43 -22.21
C PHE A 169 1.68 -3.17 -22.81
N LEU A 170 1.84 -2.12 -21.98
CA LEU A 170 2.30 -0.77 -22.38
C LEU A 170 1.44 -0.10 -23.47
N ALA A 171 0.20 -0.51 -23.62
CA ALA A 171 -0.71 0.06 -24.60
C ALA A 171 -2.14 0.26 -24.00
N PRO A 172 -2.44 1.49 -23.50
CA PRO A 172 -1.54 2.60 -23.30
C PRO A 172 -0.76 2.54 -21.97
N PHE A 173 0.33 3.31 -21.88
CA PHE A 173 0.89 3.68 -20.60
C PHE A 173 0.78 5.20 -20.38
N SER A 174 0.73 5.61 -19.13
CA SER A 174 0.72 7.01 -18.74
C SER A 174 1.80 7.30 -17.71
N ILE A 175 2.41 8.48 -17.84
CA ILE A 175 3.35 9.02 -16.88
C ILE A 175 2.80 10.35 -16.43
N ASN A 176 2.65 10.52 -15.13
CA ASN A 176 2.18 11.73 -14.51
C ASN A 176 3.28 12.29 -13.61
N PHE A 177 3.54 13.57 -13.72
CA PHE A 177 4.41 14.31 -12.83
C PHE A 177 3.63 15.44 -12.17
N GLY A 178 3.84 15.65 -10.88
CA GLY A 178 3.24 16.72 -10.12
C GLY A 178 4.26 17.44 -9.24
N LEU A 179 4.20 18.75 -9.24
CA LEU A 179 4.96 19.59 -8.32
C LEU A 179 3.98 20.33 -7.41
N GLY A 180 4.21 20.28 -6.11
CA GLY A 180 3.26 20.85 -5.18
C GLY A 180 3.75 21.04 -3.76
N MET A 181 2.80 21.22 -2.89
CA MET A 181 3.00 21.36 -1.45
C MET A 181 2.03 20.47 -0.69
N LYS A 182 2.52 19.83 0.35
CA LYS A 182 1.74 19.00 1.26
C LYS A 182 1.75 19.62 2.64
N TYR A 183 0.60 19.66 3.28
CA TYR A 183 0.47 20.01 4.68
C TYR A 183 0.09 18.78 5.49
N GLU A 184 0.84 18.50 6.55
CA GLU A 184 0.57 17.37 7.46
C GLU A 184 0.37 17.90 8.89
N LEU A 185 -0.78 17.60 9.46
CA LEU A 185 -1.09 17.84 10.86
C LEU A 185 -1.35 16.51 11.55
N GLU A 186 -0.50 16.19 12.51
CA GLU A 186 -0.73 15.07 13.40
C GLU A 186 -0.79 15.64 14.83
N LYS A 187 -1.92 15.42 15.50
CA LYS A 187 -2.12 15.82 16.89
C LYS A 187 -2.57 14.61 17.70
N GLN A 188 -1.78 14.26 18.68
CA GLN A 188 -2.14 13.28 19.70
C GLN A 188 -2.71 14.02 20.90
N PHE A 189 -3.85 13.57 21.39
CA PHE A 189 -4.47 14.14 22.60
C PHE A 189 -3.83 13.52 23.85
N THR A 190 -4.16 14.07 25.01
CA THR A 190 -3.77 13.55 26.32
C THR A 190 -4.18 12.10 26.50
N ASP A 191 -5.30 11.73 25.91
CA ASP A 191 -5.74 10.33 25.79
C ASP A 191 -4.94 9.66 24.65
N LYS A 192 -4.11 8.68 25.01
CA LYS A 192 -3.22 7.96 24.07
C LYS A 192 -3.95 7.26 22.92
N HIS A 193 -5.25 7.00 23.07
CA HIS A 193 -6.09 6.36 22.06
C HIS A 193 -6.72 7.35 21.07
N LYS A 194 -6.63 8.66 21.34
CA LYS A 194 -7.18 9.70 20.47
C LYS A 194 -6.09 10.42 19.69
N LYS A 195 -6.14 10.26 18.37
CA LYS A 195 -5.20 10.83 17.42
C LYS A 195 -5.94 11.42 16.24
N ILE A 196 -5.63 12.64 15.87
CA ILE A 196 -6.11 13.26 14.63
C ILE A 196 -4.93 13.36 13.68
N LYS A 197 -5.14 12.84 12.46
CA LYS A 197 -4.28 13.07 11.31
C LYS A 197 -5.05 13.82 10.24
N PHE A 198 -4.52 14.93 9.80
CA PHE A 198 -5.02 15.69 8.68
C PHE A 198 -3.88 15.90 7.70
N SER A 199 -4.11 15.57 6.44
CA SER A 199 -3.15 15.83 5.37
C SER A 199 -3.88 16.35 4.15
N THR A 200 -3.30 17.35 3.51
CA THR A 200 -3.77 17.88 2.22
C THR A 200 -2.57 18.04 1.30
N ASN A 201 -2.76 17.70 0.03
CA ASN A 201 -1.76 17.83 -1.01
C ASN A 201 -2.31 18.75 -2.11
N LEU A 202 -1.56 19.76 -2.45
CA LEU A 202 -1.87 20.71 -3.50
C LEU A 202 -0.78 20.61 -4.56
N ALA A 203 -1.13 20.15 -5.74
CA ALA A 203 -0.22 20.05 -6.89
C ALA A 203 -0.66 21.07 -7.97
N PRO A 204 -0.23 22.34 -7.87
CA PRO A 204 -0.63 23.37 -8.80
C PRO A 204 -0.05 23.20 -10.22
N ILE A 205 0.98 22.39 -10.37
CA ILE A 205 1.60 22.09 -11.66
C ILE A 205 1.58 20.59 -11.82
N SER A 206 0.92 20.13 -12.87
CA SER A 206 0.94 18.72 -13.26
C SER A 206 1.20 18.56 -14.76
N TYR A 207 1.87 17.48 -15.10
CA TYR A 207 2.12 17.09 -16.48
C TYR A 207 1.76 15.63 -16.65
N THR A 208 0.92 15.35 -17.63
CA THR A 208 0.51 13.99 -18.00
C THR A 208 0.97 13.70 -19.41
N TYR A 209 1.67 12.60 -19.57
CA TYR A 209 2.06 12.04 -20.85
C TYR A 209 1.50 10.65 -21.00
N MET A 210 0.79 10.38 -22.09
CA MET A 210 0.25 9.09 -22.44
C MET A 210 0.74 8.66 -23.81
N TYR A 211 1.11 7.40 -23.93
CA TYR A 211 1.60 6.83 -25.18
C TYR A 211 1.13 5.37 -25.32
N THR A 212 0.91 4.95 -26.56
CA THR A 212 0.61 3.57 -26.87
C THR A 212 1.63 2.97 -27.82
N THR A 213 2.09 1.77 -27.47
CA THR A 213 3.08 1.00 -28.26
C THR A 213 2.45 0.11 -29.33
N GLN A 214 1.14 -0.15 -29.23
CA GLN A 214 0.40 -1.03 -30.10
C GLN A 214 -0.89 -0.37 -30.57
N GLU A 215 -1.45 -0.88 -31.64
CA GLU A 215 -2.79 -0.49 -32.09
C GLU A 215 -3.85 -0.99 -31.09
N ILE A 216 -4.61 -0.04 -30.56
CA ILE A 216 -5.70 -0.26 -29.61
C ILE A 216 -6.90 0.59 -30.02
N ASP A 217 -8.00 0.46 -29.32
CA ASP A 217 -9.11 1.40 -29.45
C ASP A 217 -8.74 2.76 -28.87
N TYR A 218 -8.22 3.66 -29.70
CA TYR A 218 -7.76 5.00 -29.34
C TYR A 218 -8.87 5.87 -28.75
N SER A 219 -10.12 5.68 -29.21
CA SER A 219 -11.26 6.50 -28.80
C SER A 219 -11.55 6.36 -27.32
N ARG A 220 -11.37 5.16 -26.77
CA ARG A 220 -11.62 4.84 -25.37
C ARG A 220 -10.63 5.52 -24.41
N HIS A 221 -9.42 5.79 -24.88
CA HIS A 221 -8.33 6.34 -24.06
C HIS A 221 -8.15 7.86 -24.25
N GLY A 222 -9.01 8.49 -25.04
CA GLY A 222 -9.00 9.94 -25.24
C GLY A 222 -7.91 10.44 -26.18
N PHE A 223 -7.29 9.56 -26.98
CA PHE A 223 -6.38 9.98 -28.03
C PHE A 223 -7.13 10.76 -29.12
N LYS A 224 -6.54 11.88 -29.51
CA LYS A 224 -7.14 12.76 -30.52
C LYS A 224 -6.84 12.27 -31.93
N LYS A 225 -7.82 12.39 -32.80
CA LYS A 225 -7.66 12.15 -34.22
C LYS A 225 -7.01 13.38 -34.86
N ASN A 226 -6.02 13.18 -35.71
CA ASN A 226 -5.46 14.23 -36.50
C ASN A 226 -6.46 14.64 -37.58
N GLU A 227 -6.82 15.90 -37.67
CA GLU A 227 -7.82 16.42 -38.62
C GLU A 227 -7.32 16.38 -40.08
N GLU A 228 -6.00 16.44 -40.28
CA GLU A 228 -5.40 16.46 -41.63
C GLU A 228 -5.21 15.05 -42.20
N THR A 229 -4.75 14.09 -41.39
CA THR A 229 -4.44 12.75 -41.85
C THR A 229 -5.56 11.73 -41.61
N GLY A 230 -6.51 12.10 -40.74
CA GLY A 230 -7.58 11.22 -40.32
C GLY A 230 -7.14 10.05 -39.43
N GLU A 231 -5.87 9.98 -39.03
CA GLU A 231 -5.30 8.95 -38.18
C GLU A 231 -5.29 9.38 -36.69
N PHE A 232 -5.36 8.43 -35.78
CA PHE A 232 -5.22 8.73 -34.36
C PHE A 232 -3.76 8.97 -34.00
N ASN A 233 -3.52 9.99 -33.20
CA ASN A 233 -2.22 10.21 -32.59
C ASN A 233 -1.99 9.14 -31.51
N ASN A 234 -0.82 8.51 -31.53
CA ASN A 234 -0.42 7.54 -30.51
C ASN A 234 0.15 8.20 -29.24
N LYS A 235 0.11 9.52 -29.17
CA LYS A 235 0.64 10.35 -28.07
C LYS A 235 -0.41 11.33 -27.62
N LEU A 236 -0.47 11.54 -26.30
CA LEU A 236 -1.26 12.58 -25.67
C LEU A 236 -0.40 13.24 -24.59
N SER A 237 -0.29 14.57 -24.63
CA SER A 237 0.35 15.34 -23.55
C SER A 237 -0.59 16.41 -23.05
N GLN A 238 -0.61 16.60 -21.74
CA GLN A 238 -1.49 17.57 -21.09
C GLN A 238 -0.77 18.21 -19.91
N ILE A 239 -0.88 19.54 -19.82
CA ILE A 239 -0.39 20.33 -18.70
C ILE A 239 -1.62 20.83 -17.96
N GLY A 240 -1.65 20.68 -16.62
CA GLY A 240 -2.71 21.10 -15.73
C GLY A 240 -2.17 21.89 -14.54
#